data_e1881d8465bfbae36857a8e23f6abbcd
#
_entry.id   e1881d8465bfbae36857a8e23f6abbcd
#
_cell.length_a   1.000
_cell.length_b   1.000
_cell.length_c   1.000
_cell.angle_alpha   90.00
_cell.angle_beta   90.00
_cell.angle_gamma   90.00
#
_symmetry.space_group_name_H-M   'P 1'
#
loop_
_entity.id
_entity.type
_entity.pdbx_description
1 polymer ?
#
loop_
_entity_poly.entity_id
_entity_poly.type
_entity_poly.pdbx_seq_one_letter_code
_entity_poly.pdbx_strand_id
1 'polypeptide(L)'
;HVSYSQGGFNKVKILKVQNVEECKYEPYKVTFVNKFGALQDIWFFKRTNKTLTTKKESFKRNIVSGASYSINKHQDTILTKQGSEKLTLNTGYYPEAYNEVFKQLELSEECWIEIDFKTLPINIASTSLAYKTQLNDKIINYTIEVEFANNTINDIR
;
A
#
# COMPACT_ATOMS: atom_id res chain seq x y z
N HIS A 1 31.56 6.98 8.83
CA HIS A 1 32.45 5.86 8.53
C HIS A 1 32.39 4.85 9.68
N VAL A 2 31.96 3.64 9.39
CA VAL A 2 32.05 2.50 10.33
C VAL A 2 33.03 1.52 9.72
N SER A 3 34.15 1.30 10.38
CA SER A 3 35.16 0.34 9.95
C SER A 3 35.07 -0.94 10.78
N TYR A 4 35.04 -2.09 10.11
CA TYR A 4 35.15 -3.39 10.73
C TYR A 4 36.46 -4.04 10.28
N SER A 5 37.27 -4.50 11.22
CA SER A 5 38.44 -5.29 10.95
C SER A 5 38.15 -6.74 11.30
N GLN A 6 38.05 -7.62 10.30
CA GLN A 6 37.99 -9.06 10.49
C GLN A 6 38.96 -9.73 9.52
N GLY A 7 39.96 -10.40 10.02
CA GLY A 7 40.85 -11.26 9.25
C GLY A 7 41.74 -10.57 8.21
N GLY A 8 42.38 -9.44 8.55
CA GLY A 8 43.39 -8.80 7.69
C GLY A 8 42.84 -7.95 6.51
N PHE A 9 41.53 -7.91 6.31
CA PHE A 9 40.90 -7.04 5.31
C PHE A 9 40.04 -5.97 5.99
N ASN A 10 40.39 -4.71 5.83
CA ASN A 10 39.56 -3.59 6.25
C ASN A 10 38.40 -3.42 5.27
N LYS A 11 37.21 -3.88 5.62
CA LYS A 11 35.99 -3.58 4.86
C LYS A 11 35.39 -2.27 5.37
N VAL A 12 35.45 -1.22 4.54
CA VAL A 12 34.77 0.04 4.82
C VAL A 12 33.36 -0.02 4.26
N LYS A 13 32.35 0.09 5.12
CA LYS A 13 30.96 0.22 4.71
C LYS A 13 30.56 1.69 4.84
N ILE A 14 30.25 2.31 3.70
CA ILE A 14 29.77 3.69 3.66
C ILE A 14 28.26 3.66 3.79
N LEU A 15 27.73 4.24 4.86
CA LEU A 15 26.31 4.50 5.01
C LEU A 15 26.04 5.93 4.54
N LYS A 16 25.22 6.07 3.50
CA LYS A 16 24.72 7.35 3.04
C LYS A 16 23.37 7.59 3.68
N VAL A 17 23.30 8.54 4.60
CA VAL A 17 22.05 9.00 5.20
C VAL A 17 21.62 10.26 4.44
N GLN A 18 20.40 10.22 3.92
CA GLN A 18 19.78 11.37 3.26
C GLN A 18 18.63 11.84 4.13
N ASN A 19 18.71 13.09 4.56
CA ASN A 19 17.59 13.74 5.23
C ASN A 19 16.62 14.27 4.15
N VAL A 20 15.35 13.87 4.23
CA VAL A 20 14.30 14.36 3.35
C VAL A 20 13.34 15.17 4.20
N GLU A 21 13.33 16.48 3.99
CA GLU A 21 12.39 17.38 4.63
C GLU A 21 11.08 17.41 3.82
N GLU A 22 10.05 16.72 4.31
CA GLU A 22 8.71 16.78 3.76
C GLU A 22 7.77 17.37 4.81
N CYS A 23 7.46 18.65 4.67
CA CYS A 23 6.64 19.40 5.63
C CYS A 23 5.14 19.30 5.35
N LYS A 24 4.74 18.77 4.18
CA LYS A 24 3.36 18.87 3.71
C LYS A 24 2.56 17.58 3.86
N TYR A 25 3.22 16.43 3.76
CA TYR A 25 2.56 15.12 3.76
C TYR A 25 3.23 14.20 4.79
N GLU A 26 2.43 13.36 5.41
CA GLU A 26 2.95 12.30 6.27
C GLU A 26 3.65 11.23 5.42
N PRO A 27 4.91 10.89 5.73
CA PRO A 27 5.62 9.84 5.04
C PRO A 27 5.12 8.46 5.50
N TYR A 28 4.87 7.56 4.55
CA TYR A 28 4.53 6.18 4.83
C TYR A 28 5.73 5.28 4.58
N LYS A 29 6.03 4.42 5.54
CA LYS A 29 7.07 3.39 5.40
C LYS A 29 6.42 2.08 4.99
N VAL A 30 6.88 1.52 3.89
CA VAL A 30 6.51 0.19 3.44
C VAL A 30 7.71 -0.72 3.57
N THR A 31 7.54 -1.81 4.32
CA THR A 31 8.54 -2.86 4.52
C THR A 31 8.13 -4.09 3.74
N PHE A 32 9.05 -4.71 3.02
CA PHE A 32 8.80 -5.90 2.22
C PHE A 32 9.97 -6.88 2.27
N VAL A 33 9.72 -8.13 1.90
CA VAL A 33 10.78 -9.15 1.79
C VAL A 33 11.41 -9.06 0.39
N ASN A 34 12.71 -8.77 0.34
CA ASN A 34 13.44 -8.68 -0.92
C ASN A 34 13.86 -10.05 -1.45
N LYS A 35 14.41 -10.12 -2.68
CA LYS A 35 14.87 -11.35 -3.35
C LYS A 35 15.91 -12.16 -2.58
N PHE A 36 16.54 -11.59 -1.56
CA PHE A 36 17.50 -12.26 -0.69
C PHE A 36 16.90 -12.78 0.62
N GLY A 37 15.57 -12.61 0.80
CA GLY A 37 14.87 -12.98 2.03
C GLY A 37 15.08 -12.00 3.19
N ALA A 38 15.61 -10.80 2.93
CA ALA A 38 15.81 -9.78 3.94
C ALA A 38 14.69 -8.73 3.88
N LEU A 39 14.35 -8.16 5.05
CA LEU A 39 13.42 -7.05 5.12
C LEU A 39 14.09 -5.78 4.56
N GLN A 40 13.34 -5.07 3.74
CA GLN A 40 13.78 -3.82 3.12
C GLN A 40 12.68 -2.77 3.21
N ASP A 41 13.06 -1.54 3.52
CA ASP A 41 12.15 -0.42 3.70
C ASP A 41 12.20 0.51 2.49
N ILE A 42 11.01 0.99 2.08
CA ILE A 42 10.84 2.07 1.11
C ILE A 42 9.91 3.12 1.72
N TRP A 43 10.23 4.39 1.51
CA TRP A 43 9.46 5.52 1.98
C TRP A 43 8.70 6.19 0.85
N PHE A 44 7.43 6.53 1.14
CA PHE A 44 6.53 7.26 0.27
C PHE A 44 6.26 8.63 0.87
N PHE A 45 6.79 9.69 0.25
CA PHE A 45 6.80 11.04 0.81
C PHE A 45 5.71 11.96 0.28
N LYS A 46 5.00 11.55 -0.78
CA LYS A 46 4.01 12.39 -1.43
C LYS A 46 2.59 12.03 -1.01
N ARG A 47 1.64 12.82 -1.50
CA ARG A 47 0.24 12.68 -1.16
C ARG A 47 -0.25 11.25 -1.35
N THR A 48 -0.84 10.71 -0.30
CA THR A 48 -1.53 9.42 -0.29
C THR A 48 -3.02 9.64 -0.42
N ASN A 49 -3.67 8.84 -1.26
CA ASN A 49 -5.13 8.82 -1.37
C ASN A 49 -5.65 7.52 -0.77
N LYS A 50 -6.66 7.64 0.11
CA LYS A 50 -7.34 6.50 0.72
C LYS A 50 -8.71 6.34 0.08
N THR A 51 -9.01 5.12 -0.38
CA THR A 51 -10.27 4.78 -1.03
C THR A 51 -10.90 3.59 -0.31
N LEU A 52 -12.18 3.71 0.06
CA LEU A 52 -12.95 2.61 0.60
C LEU A 52 -13.79 1.98 -0.51
N THR A 53 -13.56 0.70 -0.77
CA THR A 53 -14.36 -0.09 -1.70
C THR A 53 -15.27 -1.00 -0.91
N THR A 54 -16.58 -0.94 -1.18
CA THR A 54 -17.58 -1.76 -0.50
C THR A 54 -18.17 -2.80 -1.45
N LYS A 55 -18.16 -4.05 -1.03
CA LYS A 55 -18.88 -5.15 -1.68
C LYS A 55 -20.14 -5.46 -0.87
N LYS A 56 -21.27 -5.61 -1.54
CA LYS A 56 -22.54 -5.95 -0.90
C LYS A 56 -23.19 -7.14 -1.59
N GLU A 57 -23.77 -8.01 -0.82
CA GLU A 57 -24.68 -9.04 -1.28
C GLU A 57 -26.08 -8.67 -0.83
N SER A 58 -27.04 -8.68 -1.74
CA SER A 58 -28.42 -8.32 -1.46
C SER A 58 -29.38 -9.38 -2.00
N PHE A 59 -30.53 -9.52 -1.35
CA PHE A 59 -31.62 -10.37 -1.83
C PHE A 59 -32.91 -9.58 -1.87
N LYS A 60 -33.83 -9.99 -2.77
CA LYS A 60 -35.15 -9.40 -2.87
C LYS A 60 -36.10 -10.09 -1.89
N ARG A 61 -36.72 -9.26 -1.09
CA ARG A 61 -37.75 -9.69 -0.13
C ARG A 61 -39.14 -9.47 -0.71
N ASN A 62 -40.03 -10.39 -0.47
CA ASN A 62 -41.45 -10.16 -0.78
C ASN A 62 -42.00 -9.16 0.25
N ILE A 63 -42.46 -8.01 -0.22
CA ILE A 63 -43.07 -6.97 0.62
C ILE A 63 -44.62 -6.96 0.53
N VAL A 64 -45.17 -7.72 -0.41
CA VAL A 64 -46.62 -7.83 -0.61
C VAL A 64 -47.23 -8.75 0.45
N SER A 65 -48.20 -8.24 1.19
CA SER A 65 -48.98 -8.99 2.16
C SER A 65 -50.47 -8.77 1.85
N GLY A 66 -51.11 -9.76 1.26
CA GLY A 66 -52.48 -9.62 0.76
C GLY A 66 -52.57 -8.67 -0.43
N ALA A 67 -53.52 -7.75 -0.40
CA ALA A 67 -53.74 -6.74 -1.45
C ALA A 67 -52.98 -5.45 -1.24
N SER A 68 -52.10 -5.37 -0.22
CA SER A 68 -51.39 -4.14 0.12
C SER A 68 -49.88 -4.41 0.32
N TYR A 69 -49.08 -3.37 0.14
CA TYR A 69 -47.64 -3.38 0.45
C TYR A 69 -47.21 -2.12 1.20
N SER A 70 -46.19 -2.25 1.99
CA SER A 70 -45.62 -1.12 2.75
C SER A 70 -44.46 -0.49 1.98
N ILE A 71 -44.59 0.78 1.62
CA ILE A 71 -43.56 1.57 0.94
C ILE A 71 -42.32 1.83 1.82
N ASN A 72 -42.46 1.67 3.14
CA ASN A 72 -41.38 1.91 4.11
C ASN A 72 -40.51 0.67 4.35
N LYS A 73 -40.85 -0.48 3.77
CA LYS A 73 -40.07 -1.70 3.86
C LYS A 73 -39.08 -1.82 2.72
N HIS A 74 -37.82 -2.15 3.05
CA HIS A 74 -36.80 -2.40 2.06
C HIS A 74 -37.14 -3.70 1.30
N GLN A 75 -37.36 -3.62 0.00
CA GLN A 75 -37.52 -4.76 -0.88
C GLN A 75 -36.17 -5.44 -1.13
N ASP A 76 -35.15 -4.62 -1.45
CA ASP A 76 -33.77 -5.10 -1.55
C ASP A 76 -33.12 -5.02 -0.18
N THR A 77 -32.92 -6.17 0.44
CA THR A 77 -32.31 -6.27 1.77
C THR A 77 -30.85 -6.68 1.61
N ILE A 78 -29.95 -5.99 2.26
CA ILE A 78 -28.53 -6.33 2.26
C ILE A 78 -28.32 -7.50 3.22
N LEU A 79 -27.74 -8.59 2.70
CA LEU A 79 -27.37 -9.77 3.48
C LEU A 79 -26.02 -9.55 4.17
N THR A 80 -25.01 -9.18 3.39
CA THR A 80 -23.66 -8.88 3.87
C THR A 80 -23.11 -7.64 3.20
N LYS A 81 -22.32 -6.88 3.93
CA LYS A 81 -21.58 -5.74 3.41
C LYS A 81 -20.16 -5.80 3.95
N GLN A 82 -19.20 -5.86 3.06
CA GLN A 82 -17.78 -5.89 3.38
C GLN A 82 -17.11 -4.63 2.80
N GLY A 83 -16.19 -4.05 3.56
CA GLY A 83 -15.37 -2.94 3.12
C GLY A 83 -13.90 -3.37 2.99
N SER A 84 -13.24 -2.99 1.91
CA SER A 84 -11.79 -3.04 1.78
C SER A 84 -11.25 -1.64 1.55
N GLU A 85 -10.19 -1.30 2.25
CA GLU A 85 -9.52 -0.02 2.11
C GLU A 85 -8.30 -0.18 1.21
N LYS A 86 -8.17 0.75 0.26
CA LYS A 86 -7.02 0.87 -0.64
C LYS A 86 -6.31 2.18 -0.42
N LEU A 87 -4.99 2.14 -0.47
CA LEU A 87 -4.14 3.33 -0.44
C LEU A 87 -3.40 3.44 -1.77
N THR A 88 -3.42 4.64 -2.34
CA THR A 88 -2.56 4.99 -3.47
C THR A 88 -1.39 5.78 -2.91
N LEU A 89 -0.21 5.16 -2.90
CA LEU A 89 1.03 5.70 -2.38
C LEU A 89 1.86 6.30 -3.51
N ASN A 90 2.44 7.46 -3.26
CA ASN A 90 3.31 8.13 -4.23
C ASN A 90 4.68 8.38 -3.60
N THR A 91 5.73 7.92 -4.28
CA THR A 91 7.09 8.01 -3.75
C THR A 91 7.68 9.41 -3.79
N GLY A 92 7.23 10.25 -4.72
CA GLY A 92 8.01 11.38 -5.16
C GLY A 92 9.17 10.92 -6.06
N TYR A 93 10.20 11.73 -6.18
CA TYR A 93 11.29 11.49 -7.12
C TYR A 93 12.38 10.63 -6.50
N TYR A 94 12.61 9.46 -7.10
CA TYR A 94 13.72 8.56 -6.79
C TYR A 94 14.70 8.45 -7.96
N PRO A 95 16.00 8.21 -7.72
CA PRO A 95 16.96 7.88 -8.78
C PRO A 95 16.58 6.59 -9.50
N GLU A 96 16.91 6.49 -10.79
CA GLU A 96 16.63 5.32 -11.64
C GLU A 96 17.20 4.01 -11.06
N ALA A 97 18.28 4.08 -10.31
CA ALA A 97 18.87 2.93 -9.61
C ALA A 97 17.91 2.19 -8.67
N TYR A 98 16.81 2.84 -8.26
CA TYR A 98 15.77 2.24 -7.43
C TYR A 98 14.74 1.40 -8.20
N ASN A 99 14.79 1.37 -9.54
CA ASN A 99 13.89 0.57 -10.38
C ASN A 99 13.84 -0.89 -9.95
N GLU A 100 15.00 -1.48 -9.68
CA GLU A 100 15.09 -2.87 -9.22
C GLU A 100 14.45 -3.08 -7.84
N VAL A 101 14.53 -2.09 -6.95
CA VAL A 101 13.91 -2.14 -5.64
C VAL A 101 12.39 -2.10 -5.75
N PHE A 102 11.84 -1.23 -6.61
CA PHE A 102 10.40 -1.18 -6.87
C PHE A 102 9.89 -2.45 -7.53
N LYS A 103 10.67 -3.04 -8.45
CA LYS A 103 10.35 -4.34 -9.04
C LYS A 103 10.27 -5.43 -7.98
N GLN A 104 11.19 -5.46 -7.04
CA GLN A 104 11.17 -6.42 -5.95
C GLN A 104 9.99 -6.20 -5.01
N LEU A 105 9.62 -4.94 -4.72
CA LEU A 105 8.43 -4.62 -3.95
C LEU A 105 7.16 -5.17 -4.62
N GLU A 106 6.99 -4.93 -5.94
CA GLU A 106 5.83 -5.41 -6.71
C GLU A 106 5.73 -6.94 -6.76
N LEU A 107 6.85 -7.64 -6.70
CA LEU A 107 6.93 -9.10 -6.73
C LEU A 107 6.97 -9.74 -5.34
N SER A 108 7.00 -8.94 -4.28
CA SER A 108 7.04 -9.46 -2.91
C SER A 108 5.68 -9.98 -2.48
N GLU A 109 5.67 -11.17 -1.90
CA GLU A 109 4.47 -11.81 -1.37
C GLU A 109 4.10 -11.28 0.01
N GLU A 110 5.07 -10.73 0.75
CA GLU A 110 4.87 -10.24 2.11
C GLU A 110 5.29 -8.78 2.21
N CYS A 111 4.29 -7.91 2.45
CA CYS A 111 4.47 -6.48 2.59
C CYS A 111 3.72 -5.95 3.81
N TRP A 112 4.29 -4.94 4.44
CA TRP A 112 3.70 -4.25 5.59
C TRP A 112 3.83 -2.75 5.40
N ILE A 113 2.86 -2.02 5.93
CA ILE A 113 2.88 -0.56 6.02
C ILE A 113 2.88 -0.13 7.50
N GLU A 114 3.65 0.88 7.82
CA GLU A 114 3.62 1.49 9.14
C GLU A 114 2.76 2.75 9.12
N ILE A 115 1.69 2.75 9.94
CA ILE A 115 0.74 3.85 10.11
C ILE A 115 0.51 4.02 11.62
N ASP A 116 0.69 5.24 12.13
CA ASP A 116 0.48 5.56 13.56
C ASP A 116 1.20 4.58 14.50
N PHE A 117 2.46 4.28 14.21
CA PHE A 117 3.29 3.30 14.96
C PHE A 117 2.74 1.87 14.99
N LYS A 118 1.80 1.54 14.10
CA LYS A 118 1.27 0.18 13.92
C LYS A 118 1.73 -0.36 12.59
N THR A 119 2.22 -1.59 12.61
CA THR A 119 2.59 -2.33 11.40
C THR A 119 1.38 -3.14 10.93
N LEU A 120 0.88 -2.83 9.74
CA LEU A 120 -0.29 -3.46 9.16
C LEU A 120 0.10 -4.24 7.90
N PRO A 121 -0.36 -5.48 7.73
CA PRO A 121 -0.10 -6.25 6.52
C PRO A 121 -0.89 -5.67 5.35
N ILE A 122 -0.22 -5.58 4.20
CA ILE A 122 -0.80 -5.08 2.96
C ILE A 122 -0.47 -6.00 1.79
N ASN A 123 -1.31 -5.97 0.78
CA ASN A 123 -1.08 -6.59 -0.50
C ASN A 123 -0.89 -5.51 -1.56
N ILE A 124 0.05 -5.73 -2.47
CA ILE A 124 0.22 -4.85 -3.63
C ILE A 124 -0.92 -5.12 -4.60
N ALA A 125 -1.72 -4.08 -4.86
CA ALA A 125 -2.88 -4.16 -5.76
C ALA A 125 -2.54 -3.69 -7.18
N SER A 126 -1.41 -3.02 -7.39
CA SER A 126 -0.93 -2.61 -8.70
C SER A 126 -0.61 -3.84 -9.54
N THR A 127 -1.07 -3.86 -10.77
CA THR A 127 -0.83 -4.96 -11.71
C THR A 127 0.26 -4.66 -12.74
N SER A 128 0.76 -3.43 -12.76
CA SER A 128 1.78 -3.01 -13.73
C SER A 128 2.69 -1.93 -13.19
N LEU A 129 3.97 -2.14 -13.33
CA LEU A 129 5.01 -1.15 -13.06
C LEU A 129 5.50 -0.57 -14.39
N ALA A 130 5.22 0.70 -14.65
CA ALA A 130 5.76 1.37 -15.82
C ALA A 130 7.15 1.93 -15.51
N TYR A 131 8.16 1.37 -16.14
CA TYR A 131 9.52 1.94 -16.11
C TYR A 131 9.56 3.21 -16.95
N LYS A 132 9.63 4.35 -16.30
CA LYS A 132 9.81 5.62 -16.99
C LYS A 132 11.30 5.86 -17.17
N THR A 133 11.82 5.60 -18.35
CA THR A 133 13.17 5.98 -18.74
C THR A 133 13.09 7.25 -19.59
N GLN A 134 13.40 8.39 -19.02
CA GLN A 134 13.60 9.61 -19.80
C GLN A 134 15.08 9.90 -19.91
N LEU A 135 15.55 10.16 -21.13
CA LEU A 135 16.95 10.46 -21.44
C LEU A 135 17.52 11.65 -20.68
N ASN A 136 16.67 12.56 -20.20
CA ASN A 136 17.09 13.80 -19.53
C ASN A 136 16.82 13.86 -18.03
N ASP A 137 15.91 13.03 -17.49
CA ASP A 137 15.55 13.06 -16.07
C ASP A 137 15.97 11.76 -15.39
N LYS A 138 17.07 11.85 -14.62
CA LYS A 138 17.57 10.75 -13.78
C LYS A 138 16.68 10.45 -12.57
N ILE A 139 15.45 10.98 -12.53
CA ILE A 139 14.56 10.95 -11.38
C ILE A 139 13.19 10.45 -11.81
N ILE A 140 12.70 9.42 -11.13
CA ILE A 140 11.46 8.75 -11.48
C ILE A 140 10.50 8.80 -10.30
N ASN A 141 9.22 9.03 -10.59
CA ASN A 141 8.15 9.02 -9.62
C ASN A 141 7.31 7.73 -9.80
N TYR A 142 7.16 6.96 -8.73
CA TYR A 142 6.35 5.76 -8.70
C TYR A 142 5.07 5.97 -7.90
N THR A 143 3.98 5.44 -8.44
CA THR A 143 2.68 5.38 -7.75
C THR A 143 2.30 3.92 -7.63
N ILE A 144 2.01 3.47 -6.41
CA ILE A 144 1.67 2.08 -6.11
C ILE A 144 0.32 2.06 -5.39
N GLU A 145 -0.53 1.15 -5.79
CA GLU A 145 -1.77 0.86 -5.09
C GLU A 145 -1.58 -0.32 -4.16
N VAL A 146 -1.94 -0.13 -2.90
CA VAL A 146 -1.90 -1.17 -1.88
C VAL A 146 -3.27 -1.36 -1.24
N GLU A 147 -3.58 -2.57 -0.85
CA GLU A 147 -4.81 -2.96 -0.19
C GLU A 147 -4.48 -3.57 1.16
N PHE A 148 -5.22 -3.22 2.20
CA PHE A 148 -5.03 -3.88 3.50
C PHE A 148 -5.41 -5.35 3.41
N ALA A 149 -4.56 -6.22 3.94
CA ALA A 149 -4.80 -7.67 3.93
C ALA A 149 -6.00 -8.08 4.80
N ASN A 150 -6.40 -7.21 5.73
CA ASN A 150 -7.55 -7.42 6.60
C ASN A 150 -8.75 -6.59 6.11
N ASN A 151 -9.90 -7.24 5.99
CA ASN A 151 -11.16 -6.55 5.67
C ASN A 151 -11.60 -5.68 6.85
N THR A 152 -12.17 -4.52 6.55
CA THR A 152 -12.80 -3.69 7.56
C THR A 152 -14.05 -4.40 8.07
N ILE A 153 -14.09 -4.68 9.39
CA ILE A 153 -15.26 -5.27 10.03
C ILE A 153 -16.36 -4.21 10.06
N ASN A 154 -17.54 -4.57 9.57
CA ASN A 154 -18.70 -3.68 9.62
C ASN A 154 -19.45 -3.85 10.94
N ASP A 155 -19.20 -2.94 11.88
CA ASP A 155 -19.90 -2.90 13.18
C ASP A 155 -21.25 -2.15 13.10
N ILE A 156 -21.57 -1.56 11.96
CA ILE A 156 -22.82 -0.83 11.72
C ILE A 156 -23.87 -1.83 11.22
N ARG A 157 -24.85 -2.12 12.04
CA ARG A 157 -26.00 -2.96 11.72
C ARG A 157 -27.30 -2.16 11.76
#